data_e9ddda3f5c92aa4b8166db055c91f927
#
_entry.id   e9ddda3f5c92aa4b8166db055c91f927
#
_cell.length_a   1.000
_cell.length_b   1.000
_cell.length_c   1.000
_cell.angle_alpha   90.00
_cell.angle_beta   90.00
_cell.angle_gamma   90.00
#
_symmetry.space_group_name_H-M   'P 1'
#
loop_
_entity.id
_entity.type
_entity.pdbx_description
1 polymer ?
#
loop_
_entity_poly.entity_id
_entity_poly.type
_entity_poly.pdbx_seq_one_letter_code
_entity_poly.pdbx_strand_id
1 'polypeptide(L)'
;MPLFLLAAHTAPALTYRLQDASVAAIMTELNAAQKAHSDAFMKKVEEIRKKDPKAPLPAFTMNDGPAKDFAARFLAYVKANPNADDAVRGAVMAMQTSRAQKGYEATYTEACKVLENKYAGSPAISAAVNTLGQAYSPETDKILAAIVKKNKDAKVGAKALKAQMDSRQSAIEMGERLSKSDQGRKVMDERNGAGWSDAQIAQIPKLQSEMTSLQKALDTKFAGVLPSLAIGTAAPEITIANVAGGKSSLAALKGKVVVLDIWATWCGPCKAMIPHERKMVEELKGQPFELVSISGDEKLETLTNFLKTESMPWTHWWNGNQGGLMDDWSIKYFPTIYVIDKKGVIRFKDVREEELSKAVKSLLAE
;
A
#
# COMPACT_ATOMS: atom_id res chain seq x y z
N MET A 1 -33.75 29.85 -45.57
CA MET A 1 -32.57 29.52 -44.75
C MET A 1 -33.00 29.41 -43.28
N PRO A 2 -33.09 28.25 -42.69
CA PRO A 2 -33.33 28.16 -41.25
C PRO A 2 -31.99 28.06 -40.49
N LEU A 3 -31.84 28.90 -39.48
CA LEU A 3 -30.75 28.88 -38.49
C LEU A 3 -30.87 27.58 -37.69
N PHE A 4 -29.80 26.75 -37.71
CA PHE A 4 -29.63 25.68 -36.75
C PHE A 4 -29.04 26.27 -35.45
N LEU A 5 -29.87 26.33 -34.39
CA LEU A 5 -29.37 26.50 -33.01
C LEU A 5 -28.66 25.22 -32.61
N LEU A 6 -27.34 25.30 -32.40
CA LEU A 6 -26.58 24.31 -31.64
C LEU A 6 -27.02 24.38 -30.17
N ALA A 7 -27.81 23.39 -29.74
CA ALA A 7 -28.08 23.19 -28.33
C ALA A 7 -26.80 22.67 -27.68
N ALA A 8 -26.13 23.54 -26.93
CA ALA A 8 -25.09 23.14 -26.02
C ALA A 8 -25.72 22.23 -24.94
N HIS A 9 -25.33 20.97 -24.92
CA HIS A 9 -25.68 20.05 -23.84
C HIS A 9 -24.88 20.48 -22.61
N THR A 10 -25.44 21.38 -21.82
CA THR A 10 -24.98 21.63 -20.45
C THR A 10 -25.35 20.40 -19.63
N ALA A 11 -24.36 19.64 -19.21
CA ALA A 11 -24.52 18.63 -18.19
C ALA A 11 -25.25 19.26 -16.98
N PRO A 12 -26.22 18.58 -16.35
CA PRO A 12 -26.91 19.14 -15.20
C PRO A 12 -25.89 19.39 -14.10
N ALA A 13 -25.81 20.64 -13.66
CA ALA A 13 -25.06 21.03 -12.48
C ALA A 13 -25.67 20.26 -11.29
N LEU A 14 -25.01 19.20 -10.87
CA LEU A 14 -25.29 18.51 -9.61
C LEU A 14 -25.02 19.50 -8.48
N THR A 15 -26.07 20.20 -8.04
CA THR A 15 -26.07 20.99 -6.81
C THR A 15 -25.94 20.02 -5.63
N TYR A 16 -24.70 19.68 -5.29
CA TYR A 16 -24.42 18.89 -4.11
C TYR A 16 -24.78 19.69 -2.85
N ARG A 17 -25.59 19.12 -1.99
CA ARG A 17 -25.66 19.56 -0.59
C ARG A 17 -24.36 19.19 0.09
N LEU A 18 -23.41 20.16 0.12
CA LEU A 18 -22.05 19.99 0.67
C LEU A 18 -22.03 19.90 2.20
N GLN A 19 -23.20 19.98 2.90
CA GLN A 19 -23.24 20.20 4.34
C GLN A 19 -23.08 18.96 5.22
N ASP A 20 -23.28 17.73 4.67
CA ASP A 20 -23.25 16.50 5.49
C ASP A 20 -22.36 15.39 4.93
N ALA A 21 -21.57 15.62 3.89
CA ALA A 21 -20.73 14.60 3.31
C ALA A 21 -19.39 14.54 4.05
N SER A 22 -19.07 13.42 4.67
CA SER A 22 -17.72 13.06 5.10
C SER A 22 -16.97 12.32 3.99
N VAL A 23 -15.64 12.28 4.05
CA VAL A 23 -14.85 11.41 3.17
C VAL A 23 -15.33 9.96 3.23
N ALA A 24 -15.73 9.48 4.41
CA ALA A 24 -16.27 8.13 4.59
C ALA A 24 -17.58 7.91 3.83
N ALA A 25 -18.49 8.90 3.80
CA ALA A 25 -19.73 8.82 3.02
C ALA A 25 -19.43 8.75 1.51
N ILE A 26 -18.55 9.61 1.00
CA ILE A 26 -18.13 9.61 -0.41
C ILE A 26 -17.46 8.27 -0.77
N MET A 27 -16.63 7.71 0.12
CA MET A 27 -16.01 6.39 -0.06
C MET A 27 -17.05 5.26 -0.13
N THR A 28 -18.08 5.31 0.69
CA THR A 28 -19.15 4.31 0.69
C THR A 28 -19.87 4.29 -0.65
N GLU A 29 -20.20 5.45 -1.18
CA GLU A 29 -20.83 5.58 -2.50
C GLU A 29 -19.87 5.13 -3.63
N LEU A 30 -18.58 5.51 -3.56
CA LEU A 30 -17.56 5.05 -4.51
C LEU A 30 -17.45 3.52 -4.52
N ASN A 31 -17.38 2.89 -3.36
CA ASN A 31 -17.27 1.43 -3.25
C ASN A 31 -18.52 0.74 -3.81
N ALA A 32 -19.72 1.28 -3.57
CA ALA A 32 -20.96 0.78 -4.13
C ALA A 32 -20.96 0.92 -5.68
N ALA A 33 -20.52 2.05 -6.20
CA ALA A 33 -20.44 2.29 -7.64
C ALA A 33 -19.40 1.37 -8.32
N GLN A 34 -18.23 1.19 -7.70
CA GLN A 34 -17.19 0.26 -8.19
C GLN A 34 -17.69 -1.18 -8.19
N LYS A 35 -18.40 -1.60 -7.13
CA LYS A 35 -19.00 -2.93 -7.06
C LYS A 35 -20.01 -3.12 -8.19
N ALA A 36 -20.92 -2.18 -8.38
CA ALA A 36 -21.93 -2.24 -9.46
C ALA A 36 -21.26 -2.32 -10.85
N HIS A 37 -20.18 -1.55 -11.07
CA HIS A 37 -19.41 -1.60 -12.31
C HIS A 37 -18.75 -2.97 -12.53
N SER A 38 -18.15 -3.54 -11.50
CA SER A 38 -17.55 -4.89 -11.54
C SER A 38 -18.59 -5.97 -11.78
N ASP A 39 -19.74 -5.92 -11.09
CA ASP A 39 -20.83 -6.88 -11.25
C ASP A 39 -21.40 -6.85 -12.68
N ALA A 40 -21.57 -5.64 -13.25
CA ALA A 40 -22.01 -5.47 -14.64
C ALA A 40 -20.99 -6.04 -15.64
N PHE A 41 -19.70 -5.83 -15.41
CA PHE A 41 -18.64 -6.42 -16.23
C PHE A 41 -18.65 -7.95 -16.15
N MET A 42 -18.72 -8.52 -14.94
CA MET A 42 -18.76 -9.97 -14.75
C MET A 42 -19.99 -10.61 -15.41
N LYS A 43 -21.15 -9.96 -15.34
CA LYS A 43 -22.34 -10.40 -16.06
C LYS A 43 -22.12 -10.43 -17.58
N LYS A 44 -21.48 -9.39 -18.14
CA LYS A 44 -21.11 -9.37 -19.57
C LYS A 44 -20.14 -10.49 -19.93
N VAL A 45 -19.14 -10.77 -19.09
CA VAL A 45 -18.19 -11.88 -19.27
C VAL A 45 -18.95 -13.23 -19.28
N GLU A 46 -19.89 -13.42 -18.35
CA GLU A 46 -20.68 -14.63 -18.26
C GLU A 46 -21.57 -14.84 -19.52
N GLU A 47 -22.21 -13.76 -20.02
CA GLU A 47 -22.99 -13.80 -21.25
C GLU A 47 -22.14 -14.18 -22.48
N ILE A 48 -20.92 -13.64 -22.59
CA ILE A 48 -19.98 -13.99 -23.65
C ILE A 48 -19.59 -15.47 -23.54
N ARG A 49 -19.24 -15.96 -22.35
CA ARG A 49 -18.85 -17.35 -22.11
C ARG A 49 -19.97 -18.35 -22.35
N LYS A 50 -21.23 -17.98 -22.07
CA LYS A 50 -22.42 -18.79 -22.39
C LYS A 50 -22.60 -18.96 -23.88
N LYS A 51 -22.26 -17.91 -24.69
CA LYS A 51 -22.42 -17.96 -26.16
C LYS A 51 -21.21 -18.66 -26.81
N ASP A 52 -20.01 -18.37 -26.37
CA ASP A 52 -18.76 -18.98 -26.85
C ASP A 52 -17.74 -19.06 -25.69
N PRO A 53 -17.48 -20.26 -25.17
CA PRO A 53 -16.50 -20.46 -24.08
C PRO A 53 -15.07 -20.03 -24.42
N LYS A 54 -14.74 -19.93 -25.72
CA LYS A 54 -13.40 -19.55 -26.20
C LYS A 54 -13.33 -18.10 -26.71
N ALA A 55 -14.43 -17.36 -26.69
CA ALA A 55 -14.44 -15.97 -27.15
C ALA A 55 -13.43 -15.11 -26.38
N PRO A 56 -12.76 -14.15 -27.03
CA PRO A 56 -11.92 -13.19 -26.33
C PRO A 56 -12.78 -12.35 -25.37
N LEU A 57 -12.29 -12.22 -24.14
CA LEU A 57 -13.00 -11.41 -23.15
C LEU A 57 -12.66 -9.94 -23.33
N PRO A 58 -13.61 -9.03 -23.07
CA PRO A 58 -13.33 -7.60 -23.06
C PRO A 58 -12.29 -7.29 -21.97
N ALA A 59 -11.41 -6.34 -22.23
CA ALA A 59 -10.50 -5.85 -21.23
C ALA A 59 -11.27 -5.13 -20.10
N PHE A 60 -11.05 -5.52 -18.86
CA PHE A 60 -11.52 -4.75 -17.71
C PHE A 60 -10.51 -3.65 -17.43
N THR A 61 -10.88 -2.41 -17.65
CA THR A 61 -10.04 -1.27 -17.33
C THR A 61 -10.62 -0.53 -16.14
N MET A 62 -9.83 -0.38 -15.08
CA MET A 62 -10.22 0.44 -13.92
C MET A 62 -10.43 1.91 -14.32
N ASN A 63 -9.83 2.34 -15.42
CA ASN A 63 -9.96 3.70 -15.95
C ASN A 63 -11.36 4.01 -16.51
N ASP A 64 -12.11 2.98 -16.92
CA ASP A 64 -13.49 3.16 -17.39
C ASP A 64 -14.51 3.12 -16.24
N GLY A 65 -14.03 2.85 -15.01
CA GLY A 65 -14.85 2.78 -13.82
C GLY A 65 -15.27 4.16 -13.27
N PRO A 66 -16.18 4.17 -12.29
CA PRO A 66 -16.77 5.39 -11.73
C PRO A 66 -15.80 6.20 -10.85
N ALA A 67 -14.59 5.70 -10.54
CA ALA A 67 -13.66 6.32 -9.58
C ALA A 67 -13.37 7.79 -9.92
N LYS A 68 -13.19 8.11 -11.20
CA LYS A 68 -12.95 9.46 -11.71
C LYS A 68 -14.04 10.45 -11.33
N ASP A 69 -15.31 10.02 -11.35
CA ASP A 69 -16.46 10.90 -11.09
C ASP A 69 -16.52 11.35 -9.62
N PHE A 70 -15.82 10.64 -8.73
CA PHE A 70 -15.70 10.95 -7.32
C PHE A 70 -14.52 11.86 -6.99
N ALA A 71 -13.53 11.98 -7.87
CA ALA A 71 -12.35 12.82 -7.64
C ALA A 71 -12.71 14.28 -7.34
N ALA A 72 -13.60 14.87 -8.15
CA ALA A 72 -14.06 16.23 -7.94
C ALA A 72 -14.85 16.40 -6.64
N ARG A 73 -15.62 15.38 -6.23
CA ARG A 73 -16.38 15.37 -4.96
C ARG A 73 -15.46 15.39 -3.76
N PHE A 74 -14.43 14.53 -3.73
CA PHE A 74 -13.42 14.54 -2.68
C PHE A 74 -12.71 15.90 -2.59
N LEU A 75 -12.31 16.47 -3.73
CA LEU A 75 -11.64 17.75 -3.76
C LEU A 75 -12.55 18.91 -3.29
N ALA A 76 -13.83 18.88 -3.69
CA ALA A 76 -14.82 19.87 -3.24
C ALA A 76 -15.05 19.79 -1.73
N TYR A 77 -15.18 18.56 -1.18
CA TYR A 77 -15.26 18.35 0.26
C TYR A 77 -14.07 18.95 1.01
N VAL A 78 -12.84 18.66 0.55
CA VAL A 78 -11.60 19.16 1.15
C VAL A 78 -11.53 20.68 1.12
N LYS A 79 -11.97 21.32 0.03
CA LYS A 79 -12.03 22.78 -0.09
C LYS A 79 -13.03 23.41 0.86
N ALA A 80 -14.18 22.76 1.04
CA ALA A 80 -15.23 23.23 1.95
C ALA A 80 -14.87 22.97 3.43
N ASN A 81 -14.15 21.87 3.72
CA ASN A 81 -13.83 21.42 5.07
C ASN A 81 -12.32 21.22 5.28
N PRO A 82 -11.52 22.29 5.09
CA PRO A 82 -10.06 22.14 5.01
C PRO A 82 -9.37 21.79 6.32
N ASN A 83 -10.06 21.85 7.43
CA ASN A 83 -9.56 21.55 8.78
C ASN A 83 -10.24 20.32 9.39
N ALA A 84 -11.08 19.61 8.62
CA ALA A 84 -11.67 18.37 9.08
C ALA A 84 -10.60 17.29 9.28
N ASP A 85 -10.79 16.39 10.22
CA ASP A 85 -9.84 15.32 10.55
C ASP A 85 -9.57 14.39 9.36
N ASP A 86 -10.55 14.22 8.46
CA ASP A 86 -10.47 13.39 7.28
C ASP A 86 -10.08 14.17 5.99
N ALA A 87 -9.80 15.48 6.08
CA ALA A 87 -9.49 16.31 4.92
C ALA A 87 -8.23 15.86 4.17
N VAL A 88 -7.18 15.42 4.87
CA VAL A 88 -5.97 14.85 4.24
C VAL A 88 -6.33 13.60 3.46
N ARG A 89 -7.14 12.70 4.04
CA ARG A 89 -7.64 11.49 3.36
C ARG A 89 -8.44 11.85 2.11
N GLY A 90 -9.31 12.84 2.21
CA GLY A 90 -10.07 13.36 1.07
C GLY A 90 -9.17 13.87 -0.07
N ALA A 91 -8.12 14.62 0.25
CA ALA A 91 -7.16 15.09 -0.74
C ALA A 91 -6.37 13.96 -1.41
N VAL A 92 -5.97 12.93 -0.64
CA VAL A 92 -5.33 11.72 -1.17
C VAL A 92 -6.29 10.96 -2.09
N MET A 93 -7.55 10.80 -1.70
CA MET A 93 -8.57 10.14 -2.53
C MET A 93 -8.84 10.92 -3.83
N ALA A 94 -8.91 12.26 -3.78
CA ALA A 94 -9.03 13.09 -4.97
C ALA A 94 -7.85 12.88 -5.93
N MET A 95 -6.63 12.85 -5.40
CA MET A 95 -5.41 12.58 -6.16
C MET A 95 -5.44 11.17 -6.79
N GLN A 96 -5.72 10.13 -6.00
CA GLN A 96 -5.69 8.75 -6.48
C GLN A 96 -6.76 8.48 -7.55
N THR A 97 -7.99 8.96 -7.34
CA THR A 97 -9.13 8.72 -8.24
C THR A 97 -9.06 9.53 -9.54
N SER A 98 -8.25 10.59 -9.57
CA SER A 98 -8.00 11.40 -10.79
C SER A 98 -6.70 11.06 -11.51
N ARG A 99 -5.81 10.27 -10.89
CA ARG A 99 -4.50 9.94 -11.44
C ARG A 99 -4.64 9.19 -12.77
N ALA A 100 -3.91 9.66 -13.80
CA ALA A 100 -3.92 9.08 -15.14
C ALA A 100 -5.30 8.97 -15.80
N GLN A 101 -6.29 9.74 -15.35
CA GLN A 101 -7.63 9.80 -15.92
C GLN A 101 -7.72 10.95 -16.91
N LYS A 102 -8.00 10.62 -18.18
CA LYS A 102 -8.17 11.62 -19.23
C LYS A 102 -9.29 12.60 -18.88
N GLY A 103 -9.00 13.91 -18.92
CA GLY A 103 -9.94 14.97 -18.57
C GLY A 103 -9.98 15.33 -17.08
N TYR A 104 -9.17 14.65 -16.23
CA TYR A 104 -9.10 14.91 -14.79
C TYR A 104 -7.73 15.43 -14.33
N GLU A 105 -6.88 15.84 -15.28
CA GLU A 105 -5.52 16.33 -15.02
C GLU A 105 -5.53 17.57 -14.12
N ALA A 106 -6.53 18.45 -14.30
CA ALA A 106 -6.71 19.63 -13.45
C ALA A 106 -7.05 19.25 -12.00
N THR A 107 -7.96 18.27 -11.81
CA THR A 107 -8.33 17.76 -10.48
C THR A 107 -7.14 17.10 -9.79
N TYR A 108 -6.39 16.29 -10.52
CA TYR A 108 -5.15 15.66 -10.04
C TYR A 108 -4.13 16.70 -9.58
N THR A 109 -3.84 17.67 -10.45
CA THR A 109 -2.88 18.73 -10.17
C THR A 109 -3.28 19.56 -8.95
N GLU A 110 -4.56 19.89 -8.83
CA GLU A 110 -5.08 20.66 -7.70
C GLU A 110 -5.03 19.87 -6.39
N ALA A 111 -5.38 18.58 -6.41
CA ALA A 111 -5.26 17.70 -5.24
C ALA A 111 -3.80 17.59 -4.76
N CYS A 112 -2.85 17.44 -5.70
CA CYS A 112 -1.42 17.45 -5.38
C CYS A 112 -0.97 18.78 -4.74
N LYS A 113 -1.40 19.92 -5.29
CA LYS A 113 -1.10 21.26 -4.72
C LYS A 113 -1.67 21.42 -3.31
N VAL A 114 -2.87 20.93 -3.07
CA VAL A 114 -3.50 20.96 -1.74
C VAL A 114 -2.68 20.16 -0.74
N LEU A 115 -2.26 18.94 -1.10
CA LEU A 115 -1.39 18.10 -0.26
C LEU A 115 -0.04 18.78 0.01
N GLU A 116 0.62 19.28 -1.02
CA GLU A 116 1.94 19.93 -0.95
C GLU A 116 1.92 21.22 -0.11
N ASN A 117 0.95 22.09 -0.37
CA ASN A 117 0.98 23.45 0.19
C ASN A 117 0.30 23.55 1.54
N LYS A 118 -0.82 22.84 1.71
CA LYS A 118 -1.64 22.95 2.91
C LYS A 118 -1.32 21.89 3.94
N TYR A 119 -1.17 20.62 3.51
CA TYR A 119 -1.11 19.50 4.45
C TYR A 119 0.29 18.95 4.71
N ALA A 120 1.31 19.31 3.93
CA ALA A 120 2.66 18.78 4.12
C ALA A 120 3.23 19.02 5.54
N GLY A 121 2.87 20.12 6.20
CA GLY A 121 3.25 20.42 7.59
C GLY A 121 2.28 19.88 8.64
N SER A 122 1.14 19.30 8.25
CA SER A 122 0.12 18.80 9.18
C SER A 122 0.53 17.45 9.77
N PRO A 123 0.27 17.19 11.06
CA PRO A 123 0.45 15.85 11.63
C PRO A 123 -0.40 14.77 10.92
N ALA A 124 -1.58 15.12 10.44
CA ALA A 124 -2.50 14.21 9.75
C ALA A 124 -1.93 13.64 8.44
N ILE A 125 -0.90 14.28 7.83
CA ILE A 125 -0.27 13.79 6.59
C ILE A 125 0.46 12.47 6.79
N SER A 126 0.80 12.10 8.03
CA SER A 126 1.51 10.85 8.36
C SER A 126 0.83 9.63 7.75
N ALA A 127 -0.50 9.55 7.81
CA ALA A 127 -1.26 8.43 7.25
C ALA A 127 -1.20 8.34 5.71
N ALA A 128 -0.85 9.44 5.04
CA ALA A 128 -0.76 9.49 3.58
C ALA A 128 0.64 9.16 3.02
N VAL A 129 1.68 9.21 3.86
CA VAL A 129 3.07 9.09 3.41
C VAL A 129 3.32 7.80 2.65
N ASN A 130 2.87 6.66 3.17
CA ASN A 130 3.05 5.37 2.51
C ASN A 130 2.33 5.32 1.16
N THR A 131 1.11 5.84 1.09
CA THR A 131 0.34 5.93 -0.16
C THR A 131 1.05 6.80 -1.21
N LEU A 132 1.61 7.93 -0.79
CA LEU A 132 2.38 8.84 -1.67
C LEU A 132 3.67 8.17 -2.19
N GLY A 133 4.26 7.27 -1.42
CA GLY A 133 5.48 6.53 -1.78
C GLY A 133 5.26 5.27 -2.62
N GLN A 134 4.02 4.84 -2.90
CA GLN A 134 3.75 3.59 -3.62
C GLN A 134 4.24 3.57 -5.07
N ALA A 135 4.25 4.73 -5.73
CA ALA A 135 4.72 4.84 -7.10
C ALA A 135 5.41 6.19 -7.33
N TYR A 136 6.54 6.15 -8.01
CA TYR A 136 7.26 7.35 -8.39
C TYR A 136 6.45 8.19 -9.39
N SER A 137 6.27 9.45 -9.07
CA SER A 137 5.88 10.50 -10.01
C SER A 137 6.45 11.84 -9.54
N PRO A 138 6.69 12.79 -10.47
CA PRO A 138 7.20 14.12 -10.10
C PRO A 138 6.31 14.84 -9.07
N GLU A 139 4.99 14.65 -9.13
CA GLU A 139 4.03 15.29 -8.24
C GLU A 139 4.08 14.68 -6.83
N THR A 140 4.04 13.36 -6.72
CA THR A 140 4.13 12.68 -5.41
C THR A 140 5.48 12.94 -4.76
N ASP A 141 6.55 13.01 -5.54
CA ASP A 141 7.89 13.34 -5.05
C ASP A 141 7.96 14.77 -4.48
N LYS A 142 7.35 15.75 -5.13
CA LYS A 142 7.24 17.12 -4.61
C LYS A 142 6.47 17.18 -3.29
N ILE A 143 5.37 16.44 -3.17
CA ILE A 143 4.60 16.37 -1.92
C ILE A 143 5.46 15.79 -0.81
N LEU A 144 6.15 14.67 -1.06
CA LEU A 144 7.03 14.03 -0.08
C LEU A 144 8.19 14.94 0.32
N ALA A 145 8.83 15.65 -0.63
CA ALA A 145 9.87 16.64 -0.36
C ALA A 145 9.33 17.81 0.49
N ALA A 146 8.11 18.27 0.23
CA ALA A 146 7.47 19.30 1.02
C ALA A 146 7.21 18.82 2.47
N ILE A 147 6.83 17.56 2.67
CA ILE A 147 6.66 16.96 4.00
C ILE A 147 8.01 16.95 4.74
N VAL A 148 9.08 16.48 4.09
CA VAL A 148 10.45 16.47 4.67
C VAL A 148 10.89 17.89 5.11
N LYS A 149 10.47 18.91 4.37
CA LYS A 149 10.83 20.32 4.64
C LYS A 149 9.95 20.98 5.70
N LYS A 150 8.63 20.74 5.66
CA LYS A 150 7.63 21.53 6.41
C LYS A 150 7.13 20.82 7.68
N ASN A 151 7.19 19.49 7.73
CA ASN A 151 6.65 18.76 8.88
C ASN A 151 7.59 18.88 10.08
N LYS A 152 7.01 19.18 11.24
CA LYS A 152 7.76 19.34 12.49
C LYS A 152 8.01 18.00 13.19
N ASP A 153 7.23 16.97 12.86
CA ASP A 153 7.46 15.62 13.37
C ASP A 153 8.58 14.95 12.58
N ALA A 154 9.70 14.73 13.25
CA ALA A 154 10.88 14.11 12.66
C ALA A 154 10.58 12.71 12.10
N LYS A 155 9.69 11.93 12.75
CA LYS A 155 9.28 10.59 12.30
C LYS A 155 8.52 10.66 10.97
N VAL A 156 7.61 11.65 10.83
CA VAL A 156 6.87 11.88 9.57
C VAL A 156 7.82 12.33 8.46
N GLY A 157 8.75 13.24 8.76
CA GLY A 157 9.78 13.67 7.82
C GLY A 157 10.68 12.54 7.35
N ALA A 158 11.14 11.68 8.27
CA ALA A 158 11.96 10.52 7.98
C ALA A 158 11.20 9.48 7.14
N LYS A 159 9.93 9.20 7.46
CA LYS A 159 9.05 8.33 6.66
C LYS A 159 8.86 8.88 5.25
N ALA A 160 8.67 10.19 5.09
CA ALA A 160 8.53 10.81 3.79
C ALA A 160 9.80 10.70 2.94
N LEU A 161 10.97 10.86 3.55
CA LEU A 161 12.25 10.66 2.87
C LEU A 161 12.44 9.19 2.45
N LYS A 162 12.10 8.26 3.34
CA LYS A 162 12.12 6.83 3.02
C LYS A 162 11.13 6.50 1.89
N ALA A 163 9.92 7.06 1.91
CA ALA A 163 8.94 6.88 0.84
C ALA A 163 9.41 7.38 -0.53
N GLN A 164 10.18 8.50 -0.57
CA GLN A 164 10.86 8.96 -1.78
C GLN A 164 11.91 7.93 -2.27
N MET A 165 12.68 7.34 -1.37
CA MET A 165 13.65 6.29 -1.74
C MET A 165 12.93 5.05 -2.26
N ASP A 166 11.91 4.60 -1.57
CA ASP A 166 11.14 3.41 -1.90
C ASP A 166 10.46 3.50 -3.27
N SER A 167 9.89 4.66 -3.60
CA SER A 167 9.28 4.90 -4.92
C SER A 167 10.31 4.87 -6.05
N ARG A 168 11.50 5.42 -5.81
CA ARG A 168 12.63 5.37 -6.76
C ARG A 168 13.15 3.96 -6.95
N GLN A 169 13.31 3.21 -5.87
CA GLN A 169 13.71 1.81 -5.93
C GLN A 169 12.73 1.00 -6.79
N SER A 170 11.43 1.18 -6.59
CA SER A 170 10.40 0.51 -7.41
C SER A 170 10.47 0.92 -8.89
N ALA A 171 10.78 2.18 -9.19
CA ALA A 171 10.95 2.65 -10.56
C ALA A 171 12.22 2.08 -11.21
N ILE A 172 13.34 1.99 -10.47
CA ILE A 172 14.58 1.34 -10.91
C ILE A 172 14.31 -0.14 -11.24
N GLU A 173 13.70 -0.89 -10.33
CA GLU A 173 13.37 -2.31 -10.53
C GLU A 173 12.43 -2.53 -11.74
N MET A 174 11.48 -1.62 -11.95
CA MET A 174 10.61 -1.65 -13.12
C MET A 174 11.46 -1.47 -14.41
N GLY A 175 12.31 -0.44 -14.45
CA GLY A 175 13.18 -0.18 -15.60
C GLY A 175 14.14 -1.35 -15.87
N GLU A 176 14.72 -1.96 -14.82
CA GLU A 176 15.58 -3.13 -14.97
C GLU A 176 14.84 -4.38 -15.48
N ARG A 177 13.59 -4.60 -15.06
CA ARG A 177 12.75 -5.67 -15.64
C ARG A 177 12.45 -5.41 -17.11
N LEU A 178 12.11 -4.17 -17.47
CA LEU A 178 11.85 -3.79 -18.86
C LEU A 178 13.09 -3.93 -19.73
N SER A 179 14.28 -3.62 -19.21
CA SER A 179 15.54 -3.78 -19.97
C SER A 179 15.84 -5.23 -20.34
N LYS A 180 15.27 -6.20 -19.61
CA LYS A 180 15.48 -7.65 -19.80
C LYS A 180 14.34 -8.36 -20.53
N SER A 181 13.27 -7.66 -20.95
CA SER A 181 12.07 -8.28 -21.52
C SER A 181 11.47 -7.47 -22.67
N ASP A 182 11.75 -7.89 -23.89
CA ASP A 182 11.15 -7.28 -25.09
C ASP A 182 9.62 -7.39 -25.09
N GLN A 183 9.09 -8.55 -24.68
CA GLN A 183 7.65 -8.73 -24.54
C GLN A 183 7.06 -7.80 -23.48
N GLY A 184 7.77 -7.63 -22.36
CA GLY A 184 7.37 -6.69 -21.31
C GLY A 184 7.33 -5.25 -21.81
N ARG A 185 8.35 -4.81 -22.57
CA ARG A 185 8.38 -3.49 -23.20
C ARG A 185 7.22 -3.29 -24.15
N LYS A 186 6.98 -4.24 -25.05
CA LYS A 186 5.87 -4.16 -26.01
C LYS A 186 4.51 -3.96 -25.31
N VAL A 187 4.20 -4.79 -24.31
CA VAL A 187 2.95 -4.69 -23.56
C VAL A 187 2.81 -3.35 -22.83
N MET A 188 3.90 -2.86 -22.25
CA MET A 188 3.88 -1.59 -21.51
C MET A 188 3.80 -0.38 -22.44
N ASP A 189 4.43 -0.43 -23.61
CA ASP A 189 4.36 0.63 -24.61
C ASP A 189 2.99 0.68 -25.32
N GLU A 190 2.35 -0.48 -25.55
CA GLU A 190 0.96 -0.54 -26.02
C GLU A 190 -0.01 0.13 -25.04
N ARG A 191 0.26 -0.02 -23.73
CA ARG A 191 -0.59 0.53 -22.65
C ARG A 191 -0.36 2.01 -22.37
N ASN A 192 0.91 2.46 -22.40
CA ASN A 192 1.31 3.78 -21.91
C ASN A 192 1.79 4.73 -23.03
N GLY A 193 1.91 4.22 -24.27
CA GLY A 193 2.41 4.95 -25.41
C GLY A 193 3.81 4.50 -25.86
N ALA A 194 4.09 4.61 -27.14
CA ALA A 194 5.37 4.21 -27.74
C ALA A 194 6.55 4.92 -27.06
N GLY A 195 7.62 4.17 -26.74
CA GLY A 195 8.83 4.68 -26.10
C GLY A 195 8.71 4.92 -24.59
N TRP A 196 7.55 4.61 -23.97
CA TRP A 196 7.40 4.74 -22.52
C TRP A 196 8.40 3.86 -21.77
N SER A 197 8.61 2.62 -22.22
CA SER A 197 9.56 1.69 -21.60
C SER A 197 10.99 2.18 -21.67
N ASP A 198 11.40 2.74 -22.81
CA ASP A 198 12.75 3.30 -22.97
C ASP A 198 12.96 4.51 -22.05
N ALA A 199 11.95 5.34 -21.87
CA ALA A 199 11.99 6.45 -20.92
C ALA A 199 12.15 5.96 -19.47
N GLN A 200 11.48 4.83 -19.08
CA GLN A 200 11.68 4.24 -17.75
C GLN A 200 13.10 3.71 -17.56
N ILE A 201 13.68 3.08 -18.57
CA ILE A 201 15.06 2.56 -18.53
C ILE A 201 16.06 3.71 -18.45
N ALA A 202 15.89 4.75 -19.26
CA ALA A 202 16.82 5.87 -19.33
C ALA A 202 16.94 6.69 -18.04
N GLN A 203 15.92 6.68 -17.18
CA GLN A 203 15.96 7.40 -15.91
C GLN A 203 16.71 6.66 -14.78
N ILE A 204 17.04 5.37 -14.95
CA ILE A 204 17.67 4.55 -13.89
C ILE A 204 18.91 5.22 -13.29
N PRO A 205 19.94 5.68 -14.06
CA PRO A 205 21.14 6.28 -13.48
C PRO A 205 20.85 7.52 -12.63
N LYS A 206 19.89 8.34 -13.08
CA LYS A 206 19.44 9.52 -12.32
C LYS A 206 18.81 9.12 -10.99
N LEU A 207 17.88 8.14 -11.01
CA LEU A 207 17.22 7.68 -9.80
C LEU A 207 18.21 7.05 -8.80
N GLN A 208 19.21 6.31 -9.26
CA GLN A 208 20.28 5.75 -8.42
C GLN A 208 21.12 6.85 -7.75
N SER A 209 21.47 7.91 -8.49
CA SER A 209 22.18 9.06 -7.92
C SER A 209 21.34 9.81 -6.87
N GLU A 210 20.04 9.99 -7.15
CA GLU A 210 19.10 10.60 -6.20
C GLU A 210 18.95 9.74 -4.94
N MET A 211 18.88 8.40 -5.08
CA MET A 211 18.84 7.46 -3.95
C MET A 211 20.01 7.65 -3.00
N THR A 212 21.24 7.80 -3.53
CA THR A 212 22.45 8.04 -2.72
C THR A 212 22.32 9.35 -1.92
N SER A 213 21.79 10.39 -2.56
CA SER A 213 21.58 11.68 -1.90
C SER A 213 20.52 11.64 -0.81
N LEU A 214 19.41 10.92 -1.06
CA LEU A 214 18.34 10.72 -0.09
C LEU A 214 18.80 9.87 1.10
N GLN A 215 19.60 8.82 0.86
CA GLN A 215 20.18 8.00 1.93
C GLN A 215 21.06 8.87 2.83
N LYS A 216 21.97 9.67 2.26
CA LYS A 216 22.79 10.59 3.03
C LYS A 216 21.95 11.58 3.87
N ALA A 217 20.85 12.09 3.29
CA ALA A 217 19.94 12.97 4.02
C ALA A 217 19.23 12.24 5.17
N LEU A 218 18.84 10.97 4.99
CA LEU A 218 18.24 10.14 6.03
C LEU A 218 19.23 9.92 7.19
N ASP A 219 20.47 9.55 6.86
CA ASP A 219 21.53 9.25 7.84
C ASP A 219 22.00 10.48 8.62
N THR A 220 21.89 11.68 8.03
CA THR A 220 22.34 12.93 8.68
C THR A 220 21.20 13.65 9.39
N LYS A 221 20.07 13.88 8.72
CA LYS A 221 18.97 14.68 9.25
C LYS A 221 18.06 13.89 10.19
N PHE A 222 17.93 12.58 9.95
CA PHE A 222 16.99 11.72 10.65
C PHE A 222 17.66 10.48 11.27
N ALA A 223 18.96 10.58 11.61
CA ALA A 223 19.69 9.49 12.25
C ALA A 223 18.94 8.96 13.48
N GLY A 224 18.68 7.66 13.52
CA GLY A 224 18.01 6.99 14.64
C GLY A 224 16.52 7.31 14.81
N VAL A 225 15.90 8.11 13.92
CA VAL A 225 14.48 8.46 14.00
C VAL A 225 13.56 7.30 13.58
N LEU A 226 13.95 6.56 12.55
CA LEU A 226 13.25 5.35 12.14
C LEU A 226 13.93 4.11 12.68
N PRO A 227 13.15 3.07 13.03
CA PRO A 227 13.71 1.80 13.44
C PRO A 227 14.47 1.14 12.28
N SER A 228 15.59 0.49 12.59
CA SER A 228 16.28 -0.36 11.63
C SER A 228 15.63 -1.73 11.58
N LEU A 229 15.31 -2.19 10.35
CA LEU A 229 14.82 -3.53 10.07
C LEU A 229 15.86 -4.34 9.28
N ALA A 230 17.13 -3.92 9.32
CA ALA A 230 18.21 -4.62 8.66
C ALA A 230 18.56 -5.92 9.41
N ILE A 231 19.00 -6.92 8.66
CA ILE A 231 19.56 -8.14 9.23
C ILE A 231 20.76 -7.76 10.10
N GLY A 232 20.86 -8.35 11.29
CA GLY A 232 21.89 -8.07 12.27
C GLY A 232 21.54 -6.94 13.26
N THR A 233 20.41 -6.25 13.10
CA THR A 233 19.95 -5.23 14.06
C THR A 233 18.89 -5.77 15.02
N ALA A 234 18.79 -5.16 16.20
CA ALA A 234 17.71 -5.48 17.13
C ALA A 234 16.35 -5.18 16.49
N ALA A 235 15.44 -6.13 16.57
CA ALA A 235 14.07 -5.93 16.11
C ALA A 235 13.42 -4.81 16.93
N PRO A 236 12.80 -3.82 16.28
CA PRO A 236 12.09 -2.74 16.98
C PRO A 236 10.96 -3.30 17.82
N GLU A 237 10.80 -2.74 19.03
CA GLU A 237 9.71 -3.16 19.91
C GLU A 237 8.35 -2.82 19.31
N ILE A 238 7.45 -3.76 19.42
CA ILE A 238 6.04 -3.63 19.04
C ILE A 238 5.14 -4.05 20.19
N THR A 239 4.07 -3.30 20.40
CA THR A 239 2.96 -3.68 21.29
C THR A 239 1.68 -3.62 20.49
N ILE A 240 0.97 -4.73 20.41
CA ILE A 240 -0.12 -4.92 19.45
C ILE A 240 -1.26 -5.74 20.07
N ALA A 241 -2.47 -5.61 19.53
CA ALA A 241 -3.62 -6.38 19.96
C ALA A 241 -3.42 -7.88 19.70
N ASN A 242 -3.62 -8.71 20.72
CA ASN A 242 -3.63 -10.16 20.61
C ASN A 242 -5.06 -10.63 20.37
N VAL A 243 -5.25 -11.51 19.40
CA VAL A 243 -6.58 -12.07 19.07
C VAL A 243 -7.17 -12.88 20.23
N ALA A 244 -6.33 -13.49 21.06
CA ALA A 244 -6.74 -14.18 22.28
C ALA A 244 -7.18 -13.24 23.41
N GLY A 245 -7.04 -11.92 23.21
CA GLY A 245 -7.38 -10.87 24.16
C GLY A 245 -6.18 -10.10 24.68
N GLY A 246 -6.40 -8.84 25.02
CA GLY A 246 -5.37 -7.96 25.55
C GLY A 246 -4.36 -7.50 24.50
N LYS A 247 -3.16 -7.14 24.98
CA LYS A 247 -2.02 -6.74 24.16
C LYS A 247 -0.84 -7.66 24.39
N SER A 248 -0.07 -7.89 23.35
CA SER A 248 1.19 -8.61 23.38
C SER A 248 2.32 -7.73 22.88
N SER A 249 3.56 -8.07 23.25
CA SER A 249 4.74 -7.34 22.81
C SER A 249 5.84 -8.30 22.35
N LEU A 250 6.71 -7.81 21.48
CA LEU A 250 7.87 -8.58 21.03
C LEU A 250 8.83 -8.85 22.20
N ALA A 251 8.95 -7.91 23.13
CA ALA A 251 9.77 -8.07 24.35
C ALA A 251 9.35 -9.27 25.20
N ALA A 252 8.07 -9.63 25.22
CA ALA A 252 7.54 -10.79 25.96
C ALA A 252 8.02 -12.14 25.35
N LEU A 253 8.54 -12.13 24.13
CA LEU A 253 9.02 -13.31 23.42
C LEU A 253 10.55 -13.48 23.48
N LYS A 254 11.26 -12.64 24.22
CA LYS A 254 12.70 -12.79 24.41
C LYS A 254 13.06 -14.19 24.94
N GLY A 255 14.17 -14.71 24.47
CA GLY A 255 14.61 -16.08 24.76
C GLY A 255 14.08 -17.13 23.81
N LYS A 256 13.14 -16.77 22.93
CA LYS A 256 12.65 -17.63 21.85
C LYS A 256 13.20 -17.19 20.49
N VAL A 257 13.31 -18.11 19.57
CA VAL A 257 13.37 -17.81 18.13
C VAL A 257 11.97 -17.45 17.68
N VAL A 258 11.79 -16.25 17.13
CA VAL A 258 10.48 -15.73 16.76
C VAL A 258 10.40 -15.58 15.24
N VAL A 259 9.36 -16.14 14.65
CA VAL A 259 8.95 -15.82 13.27
C VAL A 259 7.80 -14.82 13.35
N LEU A 260 7.98 -13.64 12.79
CA LEU A 260 6.88 -12.71 12.54
C LEU A 260 6.45 -12.87 11.08
N ASP A 261 5.25 -13.39 10.87
CA ASP A 261 4.58 -13.48 9.57
C ASP A 261 3.52 -12.38 9.47
N ILE A 262 3.77 -11.38 8.63
CA ILE A 262 2.86 -10.27 8.39
C ILE A 262 2.05 -10.58 7.14
N TRP A 263 0.74 -10.77 7.31
CA TRP A 263 -0.14 -11.37 6.32
C TRP A 263 -1.56 -10.77 6.31
N ALA A 264 -2.45 -11.31 5.47
CA ALA A 264 -3.89 -11.04 5.51
C ALA A 264 -4.71 -12.22 4.98
N THR A 265 -5.96 -12.34 5.40
CA THR A 265 -6.84 -13.45 5.00
C THR A 265 -7.15 -13.50 3.50
N TRP A 266 -7.10 -12.38 2.82
CA TRP A 266 -7.28 -12.26 1.36
C TRP A 266 -6.00 -12.49 0.54
N CYS A 267 -4.85 -12.65 1.21
CA CYS A 267 -3.56 -12.86 0.57
C CYS A 267 -3.40 -14.34 0.14
N GLY A 268 -3.49 -14.61 -1.15
CA GLY A 268 -3.34 -15.96 -1.71
C GLY A 268 -2.00 -16.62 -1.37
N PRO A 269 -0.84 -15.98 -1.65
CA PRO A 269 0.48 -16.53 -1.29
C PRO A 269 0.65 -16.79 0.21
N CYS A 270 0.06 -15.94 1.08
CA CYS A 270 0.10 -16.16 2.53
C CYS A 270 -0.64 -17.46 2.91
N LYS A 271 -1.85 -17.65 2.36
CA LYS A 271 -2.63 -18.87 2.60
C LYS A 271 -1.92 -20.14 2.13
N ALA A 272 -1.15 -20.06 1.06
CA ALA A 272 -0.37 -21.19 0.57
C ALA A 272 0.74 -21.63 1.55
N MET A 273 1.20 -20.75 2.44
CA MET A 273 2.22 -21.04 3.46
C MET A 273 1.65 -21.73 4.71
N ILE A 274 0.36 -21.55 5.01
CA ILE A 274 -0.28 -22.07 6.24
C ILE A 274 0.00 -23.56 6.50
N PRO A 275 -0.09 -24.48 5.52
CA PRO A 275 0.21 -25.90 5.76
C PRO A 275 1.65 -26.14 6.21
N HIS A 276 2.61 -25.40 5.65
CA HIS A 276 4.02 -25.50 6.01
C HIS A 276 4.28 -24.95 7.42
N GLU A 277 3.71 -23.81 7.75
CA GLU A 277 3.79 -23.17 9.07
C GLU A 277 3.18 -24.05 10.15
N ARG A 278 2.03 -24.66 9.88
CA ARG A 278 1.40 -25.62 10.80
C ARG A 278 2.30 -26.81 11.10
N LYS A 279 2.94 -27.38 10.07
CA LYS A 279 3.91 -28.46 10.23
C LYS A 279 5.12 -28.01 11.04
N MET A 280 5.66 -26.85 10.77
CA MET A 280 6.81 -26.30 11.51
C MET A 280 6.48 -26.05 12.99
N VAL A 281 5.31 -25.51 13.30
CA VAL A 281 4.85 -25.30 14.69
C VAL A 281 4.72 -26.61 15.43
N GLU A 282 4.17 -27.65 14.81
CA GLU A 282 4.05 -28.98 15.43
C GLU A 282 5.43 -29.64 15.63
N GLU A 283 6.32 -29.57 14.64
CA GLU A 283 7.70 -30.11 14.75
C GLU A 283 8.52 -29.42 15.85
N LEU A 284 8.28 -28.14 16.10
CA LEU A 284 9.04 -27.33 17.05
C LEU A 284 8.36 -27.20 18.41
N LYS A 285 7.30 -27.95 18.65
CA LYS A 285 6.58 -27.96 19.92
C LYS A 285 7.50 -28.27 21.09
N GLY A 286 7.47 -27.44 22.13
CA GLY A 286 8.34 -27.57 23.30
C GLY A 286 9.74 -26.98 23.12
N GLN A 287 10.10 -26.49 21.95
CA GLN A 287 11.31 -25.71 21.71
C GLN A 287 11.12 -24.24 22.09
N PRO A 288 12.18 -23.47 22.36
CA PRO A 288 12.09 -22.03 22.57
C PRO A 288 11.82 -21.29 21.25
N PHE A 289 10.66 -21.53 20.67
CA PHE A 289 10.18 -21.05 19.38
C PHE A 289 8.80 -20.40 19.51
N GLU A 290 8.53 -19.39 18.70
CA GLU A 290 7.19 -18.81 18.55
C GLU A 290 6.97 -18.37 17.11
N LEU A 291 5.86 -18.79 16.50
CA LEU A 291 5.33 -18.20 15.28
C LEU A 291 4.24 -17.19 15.67
N VAL A 292 4.35 -15.98 15.18
CA VAL A 292 3.38 -14.92 15.38
C VAL A 292 2.91 -14.39 14.02
N SER A 293 1.67 -14.66 13.68
CA SER A 293 1.05 -14.08 12.48
C SER A 293 0.39 -12.75 12.83
N ILE A 294 0.80 -11.66 12.15
CA ILE A 294 0.29 -10.31 12.34
C ILE A 294 -0.62 -9.97 11.17
N SER A 295 -1.92 -9.92 11.42
CA SER A 295 -2.91 -9.64 10.37
C SER A 295 -2.99 -8.15 10.02
N GLY A 296 -2.97 -7.88 8.70
CA GLY A 296 -3.30 -6.62 8.07
C GLY A 296 -4.75 -6.54 7.57
N ASP A 297 -5.65 -7.40 8.03
CA ASP A 297 -7.06 -7.30 7.69
C ASP A 297 -7.67 -6.03 8.29
N GLU A 298 -8.47 -5.31 7.52
CA GLU A 298 -9.07 -4.04 7.95
C GLU A 298 -9.90 -4.19 9.23
N LYS A 299 -10.61 -5.32 9.38
CA LYS A 299 -11.45 -5.61 10.52
C LYS A 299 -10.96 -6.84 11.26
N LEU A 300 -10.88 -6.76 12.58
CA LEU A 300 -10.56 -7.92 13.43
C LEU A 300 -11.54 -9.08 13.21
N GLU A 301 -12.82 -8.79 12.95
CA GLU A 301 -13.84 -9.79 12.68
C GLU A 301 -13.51 -10.65 11.44
N THR A 302 -12.92 -10.08 10.40
CA THR A 302 -12.49 -10.81 9.21
C THR A 302 -11.46 -11.88 9.57
N LEU A 303 -10.43 -11.50 10.35
CA LEU A 303 -9.42 -12.42 10.84
C LEU A 303 -10.05 -13.51 11.74
N THR A 304 -10.85 -13.13 12.73
CA THR A 304 -11.42 -14.08 13.69
C THR A 304 -12.37 -15.08 13.03
N ASN A 305 -13.12 -14.66 12.01
CA ASN A 305 -13.96 -15.58 11.23
C ASN A 305 -13.13 -16.55 10.39
N PHE A 306 -12.03 -16.09 9.80
CA PHE A 306 -11.10 -16.96 9.07
C PHE A 306 -10.49 -18.03 10.00
N LEU A 307 -10.02 -17.64 11.20
CA LEU A 307 -9.44 -18.55 12.17
C LEU A 307 -10.41 -19.60 12.72
N LYS A 308 -11.74 -19.41 12.59
CA LYS A 308 -12.73 -20.46 12.93
C LYS A 308 -12.77 -21.59 11.91
N THR A 309 -12.41 -21.31 10.66
CA THR A 309 -12.49 -22.27 9.54
C THR A 309 -11.14 -22.83 9.13
N GLU A 310 -10.06 -22.10 9.40
CA GLU A 310 -8.69 -22.50 9.08
C GLU A 310 -7.88 -22.72 10.34
N SER A 311 -7.37 -23.93 10.52
CA SER A 311 -6.57 -24.28 11.71
C SER A 311 -5.18 -23.66 11.63
N MET A 312 -4.91 -22.71 12.52
CA MET A 312 -3.63 -22.01 12.68
C MET A 312 -3.27 -21.98 14.17
N PRO A 313 -2.72 -23.10 14.74
CA PRO A 313 -2.56 -23.28 16.17
C PRO A 313 -1.31 -22.58 16.72
N TRP A 314 -1.20 -21.27 16.49
CA TRP A 314 -0.12 -20.41 16.97
C TRP A 314 -0.63 -19.02 17.35
N THR A 315 0.27 -18.10 17.69
CA THR A 315 -0.08 -16.75 18.16
C THR A 315 -0.54 -15.84 17.02
N HIS A 316 -1.66 -15.16 17.20
CA HIS A 316 -2.22 -14.21 16.24
C HIS A 316 -2.33 -12.82 16.83
N TRP A 317 -1.75 -11.85 16.15
CA TRP A 317 -1.88 -10.44 16.45
C TRP A 317 -2.64 -9.74 15.32
N TRP A 318 -3.30 -8.63 15.65
CA TRP A 318 -4.04 -7.84 14.68
C TRP A 318 -3.59 -6.38 14.70
N ASN A 319 -3.16 -5.87 13.55
CA ASN A 319 -2.75 -4.48 13.37
C ASN A 319 -3.81 -3.64 12.62
N GLY A 320 -4.63 -4.27 11.80
CA GLY A 320 -5.37 -3.56 10.77
C GLY A 320 -4.54 -3.30 9.51
N ASN A 321 -5.17 -2.71 8.50
CA ASN A 321 -4.53 -2.48 7.19
C ASN A 321 -3.75 -1.15 7.10
N GLN A 322 -3.83 -0.29 8.11
CA GLN A 322 -3.19 1.03 8.15
C GLN A 322 -2.72 1.36 9.58
N GLY A 323 -1.73 2.26 9.65
CA GLY A 323 -1.19 2.70 10.92
C GLY A 323 -0.37 1.63 11.64
N GLY A 324 0.04 1.93 12.89
CA GLY A 324 0.77 1.00 13.74
C GLY A 324 2.01 0.40 13.07
N LEU A 325 2.16 -0.91 13.20
CA LEU A 325 3.29 -1.65 12.65
C LEU A 325 3.39 -1.53 11.12
N MET A 326 2.26 -1.55 10.40
CA MET A 326 2.27 -1.47 8.92
C MET A 326 2.98 -0.21 8.45
N ASP A 327 2.70 0.92 9.12
CA ASP A 327 3.31 2.21 8.81
C ASP A 327 4.72 2.34 9.40
N ASP A 328 4.93 1.88 10.63
CA ASP A 328 6.21 2.04 11.34
C ASP A 328 7.31 1.18 10.73
N TRP A 329 6.96 -0.01 10.25
CA TRP A 329 7.88 -0.93 9.58
C TRP A 329 7.85 -0.80 8.06
N SER A 330 7.04 0.13 7.53
CA SER A 330 6.89 0.37 6.08
C SER A 330 6.55 -0.93 5.32
N ILE A 331 5.60 -1.71 5.83
CA ILE A 331 5.17 -2.96 5.20
C ILE A 331 4.46 -2.65 3.88
N LYS A 332 4.95 -3.22 2.78
CA LYS A 332 4.50 -2.90 1.42
C LYS A 332 3.75 -4.03 0.74
N TYR A 333 3.99 -5.26 1.16
CA TYR A 333 3.44 -6.46 0.57
C TYR A 333 3.25 -7.56 1.60
N PHE A 334 2.43 -8.53 1.27
CA PHE A 334 2.19 -9.74 2.04
C PHE A 334 2.54 -10.99 1.21
N PRO A 335 3.10 -12.04 1.83
CA PRO A 335 3.61 -12.07 3.19
C PRO A 335 4.94 -11.32 3.31
N THR A 336 5.17 -10.64 4.45
CA THR A 336 6.48 -10.14 4.87
C THR A 336 6.92 -10.88 6.11
N ILE A 337 8.09 -11.52 6.07
CA ILE A 337 8.56 -12.41 7.13
C ILE A 337 9.85 -11.90 7.73
N TYR A 338 9.92 -11.89 9.07
CA TYR A 338 11.14 -11.67 9.83
C TYR A 338 11.41 -12.88 10.73
N VAL A 339 12.66 -13.36 10.75
CA VAL A 339 13.11 -14.37 11.73
C VAL A 339 14.08 -13.69 12.69
N ILE A 340 13.71 -13.74 13.97
CA ILE A 340 14.37 -13.03 15.07
C ILE A 340 14.95 -14.09 16.01
N ASP A 341 16.22 -13.91 16.42
CA ASP A 341 16.86 -14.85 17.32
C ASP A 341 16.46 -14.65 18.81
N LYS A 342 16.95 -15.53 19.68
CA LYS A 342 16.68 -15.51 21.13
C LYS A 342 17.11 -14.20 21.82
N LYS A 343 18.02 -13.42 21.20
CA LYS A 343 18.49 -12.12 21.68
C LYS A 343 17.63 -10.96 21.20
N GLY A 344 16.67 -11.23 20.30
CA GLY A 344 15.82 -10.21 19.69
C GLY A 344 16.43 -9.54 18.46
N VAL A 345 17.45 -10.16 17.82
CA VAL A 345 18.09 -9.64 16.60
C VAL A 345 17.46 -10.24 15.36
N ILE A 346 17.16 -9.42 14.35
CA ILE A 346 16.68 -9.88 13.04
C ILE A 346 17.81 -10.64 12.34
N ARG A 347 17.60 -11.92 12.06
CA ARG A 347 18.61 -12.77 11.43
C ARG A 347 18.29 -13.12 9.98
N PHE A 348 17.00 -13.22 9.64
CA PHE A 348 16.56 -13.48 8.27
C PHE A 348 15.32 -12.64 7.96
N LYS A 349 15.12 -12.40 6.67
CA LYS A 349 14.00 -11.64 6.15
C LYS A 349 13.49 -12.28 4.85
N ASP A 350 12.16 -12.35 4.71
CA ASP A 350 11.45 -12.84 3.51
C ASP A 350 11.82 -14.28 3.07
N VAL A 351 12.38 -15.07 3.98
CA VAL A 351 12.57 -16.53 3.76
C VAL A 351 11.25 -17.27 3.92
N ARG A 352 11.03 -18.30 3.10
CA ARG A 352 9.73 -18.98 3.01
C ARG A 352 9.91 -20.49 3.00
N GLU A 353 8.83 -21.20 3.34
CA GLU A 353 8.76 -22.65 3.25
C GLU A 353 9.97 -23.35 3.86
N GLU A 354 10.68 -24.17 3.10
CA GLU A 354 11.80 -24.96 3.60
C GLU A 354 12.98 -24.08 4.06
N GLU A 355 13.22 -22.94 3.40
CA GLU A 355 14.24 -22.00 3.84
C GLU A 355 13.90 -21.38 5.19
N LEU A 356 12.62 -21.08 5.45
CA LEU A 356 12.15 -20.61 6.74
C LEU A 356 12.41 -21.65 7.84
N SER A 357 12.06 -22.93 7.59
CA SER A 357 12.33 -24.00 8.54
C SER A 357 13.83 -24.19 8.83
N LYS A 358 14.68 -24.09 7.80
CA LYS A 358 16.16 -24.17 7.96
C LYS A 358 16.68 -22.99 8.79
N ALA A 359 16.21 -21.78 8.51
CA ALA A 359 16.59 -20.56 9.25
C ALA A 359 16.22 -20.69 10.73
N VAL A 360 15.01 -21.11 11.05
CA VAL A 360 14.55 -21.30 12.43
C VAL A 360 15.37 -22.37 13.15
N LYS A 361 15.58 -23.56 12.53
CA LYS A 361 16.36 -24.65 13.12
C LYS A 361 17.82 -24.25 13.37
N SER A 362 18.44 -23.46 12.48
CA SER A 362 19.80 -22.95 12.69
C SER A 362 19.89 -22.05 13.93
N LEU A 363 18.90 -21.18 14.15
CA LEU A 363 18.90 -20.27 15.32
C LEU A 363 18.52 -20.98 16.63
N LEU A 364 17.76 -22.07 16.55
CA LEU A 364 17.48 -22.90 17.73
C LEU A 364 18.71 -23.62 18.22
N ALA A 365 19.65 -23.98 17.33
CA ALA A 365 20.91 -24.65 17.63
C ALA A 365 21.99 -23.69 18.20
N GLU A 366 21.84 -22.36 18.04
CA GLU A 366 22.66 -21.34 18.71
C GLU A 366 22.29 -21.20 20.20
#